data_2e1fa329f225592b84f32ec88bab5c06
#
_entry.id   2e1fa329f225592b84f32ec88bab5c06
#
_cell.length_a   1.000
_cell.length_b   1.000
_cell.length_c   1.000
_cell.angle_alpha   90.00
_cell.angle_beta   90.00
_cell.angle_gamma   90.00
#
_symmetry.space_group_name_H-M   'P 1'
#
loop_
_entity.id
_entity.type
_entity.pdbx_description
1 polymer ?
#
loop_
_entity_poly.entity_id
_entity_poly.type
_entity_poly.pdbx_seq_one_letter_code
_entity_poly.pdbx_strand_id
1 'polypeptide(L)'
;MPRSSLIAVATFSSVALSAVISIVWFITTSGESRFEPTVQLFGLLAGLTGVLAERRAAAGERRHLALVTLMDELRRDTVILDGKEFAPSKELPRPRVYPRLPASATDAALTSGALAKRSDDVLLRHLHNWRDKVNGFNRRLELTEIRVFTSGIPAEVAEFERALHCSDGYLNQIRGHLRDLQDYLAENCQAKSADRQKFDDGGGAGARSKTVATTS
;
A
#
# COMPACT_ATOMS: atom_id res chain seq x y z
N MET A 1 6.44 19.69 16.81
CA MET A 1 6.82 18.28 17.07
C MET A 1 5.61 17.39 16.80
N PRO A 2 5.71 16.31 16.03
CA PRO A 2 4.58 15.43 15.81
C PRO A 2 4.18 14.74 17.13
N ARG A 3 2.87 14.64 17.39
CA ARG A 3 2.32 14.03 18.62
C ARG A 3 2.90 12.63 18.92
N SER A 4 3.30 11.90 17.90
CA SER A 4 3.93 10.59 18.01
C SER A 4 5.30 10.63 18.71
N SER A 5 6.08 11.69 18.53
CA SER A 5 7.39 11.81 19.19
C SER A 5 7.25 12.16 20.67
N LEU A 6 6.24 12.96 21.05
CA LEU A 6 5.95 13.26 22.46
C LEU A 6 5.53 12.00 23.24
N ILE A 7 4.66 11.17 22.63
CA ILE A 7 4.23 9.91 23.25
C ILE A 7 5.42 8.96 23.40
N ALA A 8 6.26 8.83 22.37
CA ALA A 8 7.45 7.99 22.44
C ALA A 8 8.41 8.46 23.55
N VAL A 9 8.71 9.75 23.62
CA VAL A 9 9.58 10.34 24.66
C VAL A 9 8.99 10.10 26.05
N ALA A 10 7.69 10.35 26.26
CA ALA A 10 7.05 10.12 27.55
C ALA A 10 7.12 8.63 27.97
N THR A 11 6.89 7.71 27.03
CA THR A 11 6.95 6.27 27.27
C THR A 11 8.38 5.82 27.62
N PHE A 12 9.38 6.25 26.86
CA PHE A 12 10.78 5.92 27.16
C PHE A 12 11.24 6.52 28.49
N SER A 13 10.83 7.75 28.80
CA SER A 13 11.17 8.38 30.08
C SER A 13 10.55 7.66 31.27
N SER A 14 9.29 7.19 31.16
CA SER A 14 8.64 6.42 32.24
C SER A 14 9.30 5.06 32.45
N VAL A 15 9.69 4.36 31.38
CA VAL A 15 10.42 3.08 31.46
C VAL A 15 11.80 3.27 32.09
N ALA A 16 12.53 4.31 31.69
CA ALA A 16 13.83 4.63 32.26
C ALA A 16 13.72 4.96 33.77
N LEU A 17 12.74 5.75 34.16
CA LEU A 17 12.48 6.08 35.57
C LEU A 17 12.13 4.84 36.38
N SER A 18 11.29 3.94 35.86
CA SER A 18 10.94 2.68 36.51
C SER A 18 12.14 1.75 36.68
N ALA A 19 13.04 1.72 35.69
CA ALA A 19 14.28 0.96 35.77
C ALA A 19 15.21 1.50 36.88
N VAL A 20 15.37 2.82 36.96
CA VAL A 20 16.17 3.45 38.03
C VAL A 20 15.60 3.14 39.42
N ILE A 21 14.30 3.29 39.61
CA ILE A 21 13.62 2.97 40.86
C ILE A 21 13.82 1.49 41.22
N SER A 22 13.69 0.58 40.27
CA SER A 22 13.89 -0.85 40.50
C SER A 22 15.33 -1.19 40.91
N ILE A 23 16.34 -0.54 40.31
CA ILE A 23 17.74 -0.72 40.66
C ILE A 23 18.00 -0.19 42.08
N VAL A 24 17.52 1.01 42.40
CA VAL A 24 17.67 1.57 43.76
C VAL A 24 17.04 0.67 44.80
N TRP A 25 15.82 0.18 44.55
CA TRP A 25 15.12 -0.76 45.41
C TRP A 25 15.92 -2.05 45.60
N PHE A 26 16.45 -2.61 44.51
CA PHE A 26 17.25 -3.82 44.55
C PHE A 26 18.50 -3.69 45.44
N ILE A 27 19.13 -2.50 45.42
CA ILE A 27 20.34 -2.23 46.22
C ILE A 27 20.00 -1.97 47.70
N THR A 28 18.87 -1.32 47.99
CA THR A 28 18.51 -0.87 49.35
C THR A 28 17.73 -1.91 50.15
N THR A 29 17.06 -2.87 49.48
CA THR A 29 16.20 -3.84 50.14
C THR A 29 16.92 -5.21 50.28
N SER A 30 16.86 -5.81 51.46
CA SER A 30 17.38 -7.15 51.75
C SER A 30 16.20 -8.10 51.95
N GLY A 31 16.32 -9.37 51.46
CA GLY A 31 15.30 -10.40 51.59
C GLY A 31 14.61 -10.78 50.29
N GLU A 32 13.55 -11.60 50.35
CA GLU A 32 12.83 -12.12 49.17
C GLU A 32 12.09 -11.05 48.40
N SER A 33 11.60 -9.98 49.04
CA SER A 33 10.94 -8.84 48.42
C SER A 33 11.84 -8.01 47.46
N ARG A 34 13.13 -8.31 47.46
CA ARG A 34 14.14 -7.66 46.61
C ARG A 34 13.87 -7.81 45.12
N PHE A 35 13.29 -8.92 44.71
CA PHE A 35 13.05 -9.24 43.28
C PHE A 35 11.70 -8.72 42.74
N GLU A 36 10.78 -8.33 43.63
CA GLU A 36 9.42 -7.96 43.26
C GLU A 36 9.33 -6.80 42.25
N PRO A 37 10.04 -5.67 42.40
CA PRO A 37 10.04 -4.60 41.43
C PRO A 37 10.67 -4.99 40.08
N THR A 38 11.65 -5.89 40.12
CA THR A 38 12.30 -6.38 38.90
C THR A 38 11.34 -7.22 38.06
N VAL A 39 10.56 -8.10 38.66
CA VAL A 39 9.53 -8.89 37.97
C VAL A 39 8.44 -8.00 37.38
N GLN A 40 7.99 -6.97 38.12
CA GLN A 40 7.02 -6.01 37.63
C GLN A 40 7.56 -5.22 36.44
N LEU A 41 8.83 -4.77 36.48
CA LEU A 41 9.47 -4.08 35.38
C LEU A 41 9.54 -4.95 34.11
N PHE A 42 9.94 -6.23 34.25
CA PHE A 42 9.96 -7.14 33.12
C PHE A 42 8.56 -7.39 32.54
N GLY A 43 7.54 -7.51 33.39
CA GLY A 43 6.14 -7.62 32.98
C GLY A 43 5.68 -6.37 32.18
N LEU A 44 6.03 -5.19 32.63
CA LEU A 44 5.73 -3.93 31.92
C LEU A 44 6.43 -3.86 30.56
N LEU A 45 7.72 -4.20 30.51
CA LEU A 45 8.49 -4.23 29.26
C LEU A 45 7.95 -5.26 28.26
N ALA A 46 7.62 -6.44 28.74
CA ALA A 46 7.00 -7.48 27.91
C ALA A 46 5.64 -7.03 27.36
N GLY A 47 4.79 -6.41 28.19
CA GLY A 47 3.51 -5.84 27.76
C GLY A 47 3.68 -4.75 26.72
N LEU A 48 4.61 -3.82 26.94
CA LEU A 48 4.87 -2.71 25.99
C LEU A 48 5.40 -3.24 24.65
N THR A 49 6.35 -4.19 24.69
CA THR A 49 6.88 -4.80 23.45
C THR A 49 5.82 -5.58 22.70
N GLY A 50 4.92 -6.29 23.40
CA GLY A 50 3.76 -6.97 22.81
C GLY A 50 2.85 -6.00 22.04
N VAL A 51 2.43 -4.91 22.69
CA VAL A 51 1.58 -3.88 22.04
C VAL A 51 2.27 -3.24 20.84
N LEU A 52 3.58 -2.97 20.93
CA LEU A 52 4.33 -2.39 19.80
C LEU A 52 4.46 -3.38 18.63
N ALA A 53 4.68 -4.67 18.93
CA ALA A 53 4.74 -5.72 17.93
C ALA A 53 3.39 -5.89 17.21
N GLU A 54 2.29 -5.92 17.97
CA GLU A 54 0.94 -6.00 17.44
C GLU A 54 0.60 -4.81 16.54
N ARG A 55 0.91 -3.59 16.97
CA ARG A 55 0.69 -2.39 16.15
C ARG A 55 1.49 -2.41 14.85
N ARG A 56 2.73 -2.92 14.88
CA ARG A 56 3.55 -3.06 13.67
C ARG A 56 3.01 -4.13 12.74
N ALA A 57 2.56 -5.27 13.28
CA ALA A 57 1.93 -6.32 12.51
C ALA A 57 0.64 -5.83 11.84
N ALA A 58 -0.26 -5.19 12.60
CA ALA A 58 -1.50 -4.61 12.07
C ALA A 58 -1.25 -3.54 11.00
N ALA A 59 -0.22 -2.69 11.15
CA ALA A 59 0.16 -1.72 10.13
C ALA A 59 0.70 -2.40 8.85
N GLY A 60 1.44 -3.50 9.02
CA GLY A 60 1.92 -4.32 7.90
C GLY A 60 0.79 -4.97 7.12
N GLU A 61 -0.18 -5.53 7.83
CA GLU A 61 -1.37 -6.16 7.24
C GLU A 61 -2.24 -5.16 6.49
N ARG A 62 -2.53 -4.00 7.10
CA ARG A 62 -3.29 -2.91 6.41
C ARG A 62 -2.61 -2.48 5.12
N ARG A 63 -1.27 -2.34 5.14
CA ARG A 63 -0.51 -1.99 3.94
C ARG A 63 -0.60 -3.09 2.89
N HIS A 64 -0.50 -4.34 3.29
CA HIS A 64 -0.61 -5.48 2.37
C HIS A 64 -2.00 -5.52 1.71
N LEU A 65 -3.06 -5.41 2.50
CA LEU A 65 -4.44 -5.37 2.00
C LEU A 65 -4.67 -4.19 1.05
N ALA A 66 -4.15 -3.00 1.37
CA ALA A 66 -4.26 -1.84 0.49
C ALA A 66 -3.56 -2.08 -0.86
N LEU A 67 -2.38 -2.71 -0.88
CA LEU A 67 -1.68 -3.03 -2.11
C LEU A 67 -2.39 -4.11 -2.93
N VAL A 68 -2.94 -5.14 -2.29
CA VAL A 68 -3.70 -6.20 -2.98
C VAL A 68 -4.95 -5.64 -3.63
N THR A 69 -5.75 -4.86 -2.89
CA THR A 69 -6.96 -4.22 -3.45
C THR A 69 -6.66 -3.24 -4.57
N LEU A 70 -5.54 -2.51 -4.46
CA LEU A 70 -5.08 -1.62 -5.51
C LEU A 70 -4.70 -2.42 -6.78
N MET A 71 -3.93 -3.48 -6.65
CA MET A 71 -3.55 -4.33 -7.79
C MET A 71 -4.77 -4.96 -8.47
N ASP A 72 -5.77 -5.36 -7.71
CA ASP A 72 -7.03 -5.88 -8.24
C ASP A 72 -7.85 -4.80 -8.98
N GLU A 73 -7.83 -3.55 -8.51
CA GLU A 73 -8.44 -2.43 -9.23
C GLU A 73 -7.73 -2.17 -10.56
N LEU A 74 -6.40 -2.05 -10.55
CA LEU A 74 -5.62 -1.81 -11.77
C LEU A 74 -5.75 -2.96 -12.79
N ARG A 75 -5.89 -4.21 -12.32
CA ARG A 75 -6.17 -5.35 -13.20
C ARG A 75 -7.56 -5.24 -13.84
N ARG A 76 -8.56 -4.83 -13.07
CA ARG A 76 -9.91 -4.58 -13.61
C ARG A 76 -9.90 -3.44 -14.63
N ASP A 77 -9.15 -2.38 -14.36
CA ASP A 77 -9.01 -1.26 -15.29
C ASP A 77 -8.39 -1.71 -16.62
N THR A 78 -7.40 -2.61 -16.58
CA THR A 78 -6.85 -3.23 -17.80
C THR A 78 -7.93 -3.96 -18.59
N VAL A 79 -8.72 -4.80 -17.91
CA VAL A 79 -9.82 -5.55 -18.55
C VAL A 79 -10.86 -4.61 -19.16
N ILE A 80 -11.20 -3.53 -18.48
CA ILE A 80 -12.15 -2.51 -18.98
C ILE A 80 -11.58 -1.83 -20.23
N LEU A 81 -10.33 -1.35 -20.18
CA LEU A 81 -9.69 -0.64 -21.27
C LEU A 81 -9.44 -1.50 -22.51
N ASP A 82 -9.24 -2.81 -22.34
CA ASP A 82 -9.07 -3.78 -23.43
C ASP A 82 -10.40 -4.42 -23.87
N GLY A 83 -11.49 -4.03 -23.21
CA GLY A 83 -12.84 -4.51 -23.50
C GLY A 83 -13.35 -4.10 -24.90
N LYS A 84 -14.37 -4.82 -25.34
CA LYS A 84 -15.03 -4.57 -26.64
C LYS A 84 -15.65 -3.18 -26.75
N GLU A 85 -16.00 -2.60 -25.61
CA GLU A 85 -16.58 -1.26 -25.51
C GLU A 85 -15.62 -0.19 -26.01
N PHE A 86 -14.31 -0.39 -25.79
CA PHE A 86 -13.25 0.47 -26.28
C PHE A 86 -12.64 0.01 -27.62
N ALA A 87 -13.21 -0.99 -28.27
CA ALA A 87 -12.74 -1.35 -29.61
C ALA A 87 -13.22 -0.34 -30.66
N PRO A 88 -12.40 -0.01 -31.68
CA PRO A 88 -12.82 0.83 -32.78
C PRO A 88 -14.06 0.28 -33.48
N SER A 89 -15.03 1.13 -33.78
CA SER A 89 -16.22 0.71 -34.53
C SER A 89 -15.85 0.35 -35.97
N LYS A 90 -16.33 -0.82 -36.41
CA LYS A 90 -16.23 -1.25 -37.82
C LYS A 90 -17.43 -0.80 -38.63
N GLU A 91 -18.49 -0.32 -37.97
CA GLU A 91 -19.73 0.13 -38.54
C GLU A 91 -19.77 1.65 -38.62
N LEU A 92 -20.87 2.19 -39.17
CA LEU A 92 -21.13 3.64 -39.12
C LEU A 92 -21.05 4.14 -37.67
N PRO A 93 -20.36 5.29 -37.45
CA PRO A 93 -20.19 5.82 -36.13
C PRO A 93 -21.56 6.10 -35.46
N ARG A 94 -21.83 5.43 -34.33
CA ARG A 94 -23.04 5.64 -33.52
C ARG A 94 -22.68 6.10 -32.13
N PRO A 95 -23.46 7.00 -31.53
CA PRO A 95 -23.29 7.37 -30.13
C PRO A 95 -23.31 6.12 -29.25
N ARG A 96 -22.34 5.96 -28.38
CA ARG A 96 -22.26 4.90 -27.39
C ARG A 96 -21.74 5.42 -26.06
N VAL A 97 -22.10 4.73 -24.97
CA VAL A 97 -21.62 5.01 -23.63
C VAL A 97 -20.44 4.10 -23.34
N TYR A 98 -19.37 4.68 -22.85
CA TYR A 98 -18.15 3.98 -22.49
C TYR A 98 -18.13 3.65 -20.99
N PRO A 99 -17.61 2.51 -20.58
CA PRO A 99 -17.44 2.21 -19.16
C PRO A 99 -16.48 3.20 -18.50
N ARG A 100 -16.72 3.49 -17.21
CA ARG A 100 -15.86 4.34 -16.40
C ARG A 100 -14.84 3.50 -15.65
N LEU A 101 -13.64 4.06 -15.51
CA LEU A 101 -12.59 3.44 -14.69
C LEU A 101 -12.88 3.74 -13.22
N PRO A 102 -12.93 2.73 -12.34
CA PRO A 102 -13.00 2.95 -10.91
C PRO A 102 -11.68 3.52 -10.37
N ALA A 103 -11.74 4.30 -9.30
CA ALA A 103 -10.58 4.79 -8.55
C ALA A 103 -10.77 4.59 -7.03
N SER A 104 -11.68 3.71 -6.65
CA SER A 104 -12.08 3.53 -5.25
C SER A 104 -10.98 2.93 -4.37
N ALA A 105 -10.25 1.94 -4.86
CA ALA A 105 -9.13 1.36 -4.13
C ALA A 105 -7.93 2.32 -4.07
N THR A 106 -7.71 3.07 -5.15
CA THR A 106 -6.71 4.14 -5.19
C THR A 106 -7.03 5.22 -4.15
N ASP A 107 -8.27 5.70 -4.07
CA ASP A 107 -8.71 6.68 -3.07
C ASP A 107 -8.62 6.13 -1.65
N ALA A 108 -9.03 4.87 -1.44
CA ALA A 108 -8.89 4.21 -0.15
C ALA A 108 -7.42 4.07 0.27
N ALA A 109 -6.52 3.71 -0.63
CA ALA A 109 -5.09 3.61 -0.36
C ALA A 109 -4.48 4.98 0.03
N LEU A 110 -4.88 6.05 -0.65
CA LEU A 110 -4.43 7.42 -0.38
C LEU A 110 -4.95 7.97 0.96
N THR A 111 -6.18 7.63 1.36
CA THR A 111 -6.84 8.19 2.55
C THR A 111 -6.66 7.37 3.82
N SER A 112 -6.44 6.06 3.70
CA SER A 112 -6.34 5.12 4.83
C SER A 112 -5.10 5.32 5.73
N GLY A 113 -4.08 6.03 5.25
CA GLY A 113 -2.78 6.12 5.91
C GLY A 113 -1.98 4.79 5.92
N ALA A 114 -2.46 3.77 5.20
CA ALA A 114 -1.77 2.48 5.10
C ALA A 114 -0.39 2.60 4.41
N LEU A 115 -0.22 3.59 3.54
CA LEU A 115 1.01 3.92 2.80
C LEU A 115 1.75 5.13 3.41
N ALA A 116 1.67 5.33 4.74
CA ALA A 116 2.25 6.49 5.42
C ALA A 116 3.76 6.37 5.68
N LYS A 117 4.42 5.33 5.21
CA LYS A 117 5.88 5.19 5.39
C LYS A 117 6.61 6.10 4.40
N ARG A 118 7.71 6.70 4.84
CA ARG A 118 8.59 7.53 3.98
C ARG A 118 9.09 6.78 2.74
N SER A 119 9.18 5.45 2.81
CA SER A 119 9.52 4.60 1.65
C SER A 119 8.41 4.52 0.59
N ASP A 120 7.21 4.99 0.90
CA ASP A 120 6.05 4.91 0.03
C ASP A 120 5.75 6.26 -0.67
N ASP A 121 6.57 7.31 -0.44
CA ASP A 121 6.37 8.65 -1.01
C ASP A 121 6.32 8.65 -2.55
N VAL A 122 7.13 7.80 -3.18
CA VAL A 122 7.14 7.65 -4.65
C VAL A 122 5.85 6.99 -5.12
N LEU A 123 5.42 5.92 -4.44
CA LEU A 123 4.16 5.25 -4.72
C LEU A 123 2.97 6.20 -4.57
N LEU A 124 2.94 6.98 -3.49
CA LEU A 124 1.88 7.97 -3.27
C LEU A 124 1.77 8.98 -4.42
N ARG A 125 2.91 9.45 -4.94
CA ARG A 125 2.92 10.34 -6.12
C ARG A 125 2.36 9.66 -7.37
N HIS A 126 2.73 8.40 -7.62
CA HIS A 126 2.17 7.62 -8.73
C HIS A 126 0.67 7.42 -8.58
N LEU A 127 0.17 7.14 -7.37
CA LEU A 127 -1.25 6.97 -7.08
C LEU A 127 -2.04 8.27 -7.25
N HIS A 128 -1.52 9.41 -6.77
CA HIS A 128 -2.15 10.72 -7.00
C HIS A 128 -2.24 11.02 -8.50
N ASN A 129 -1.14 10.83 -9.24
CA ASN A 129 -1.13 11.03 -10.68
C ASN A 129 -2.13 10.11 -11.38
N TRP A 130 -2.16 8.82 -11.03
CA TRP A 130 -3.11 7.85 -11.57
C TRP A 130 -4.56 8.29 -11.34
N ARG A 131 -4.91 8.60 -10.09
CA ARG A 131 -6.25 9.09 -9.74
C ARG A 131 -6.67 10.29 -10.57
N ASP A 132 -5.77 11.28 -10.73
CA ASP A 132 -6.06 12.49 -11.48
C ASP A 132 -6.23 12.18 -12.98
N LYS A 133 -5.46 11.24 -13.53
CA LYS A 133 -5.61 10.76 -14.91
C LYS A 133 -6.93 10.01 -15.12
N VAL A 134 -7.31 9.11 -14.20
CA VAL A 134 -8.61 8.41 -14.25
C VAL A 134 -9.77 9.40 -14.19
N ASN A 135 -9.74 10.34 -13.26
CA ASN A 135 -10.78 11.36 -13.14
C ASN A 135 -10.86 12.23 -14.39
N GLY A 136 -9.72 12.64 -14.93
CA GLY A 136 -9.65 13.40 -16.17
C GLY A 136 -10.18 12.63 -17.38
N PHE A 137 -9.85 11.35 -17.50
CA PHE A 137 -10.33 10.46 -18.55
C PHE A 137 -11.85 10.26 -18.45
N ASN A 138 -12.36 9.89 -17.28
CA ASN A 138 -13.78 9.70 -17.04
C ASN A 138 -14.59 10.98 -17.34
N ARG A 139 -14.07 12.14 -16.90
CA ARG A 139 -14.71 13.44 -17.17
C ARG A 139 -14.76 13.78 -18.66
N ARG A 140 -13.68 13.48 -19.41
CA ARG A 140 -13.66 13.72 -20.87
C ARG A 140 -14.66 12.81 -21.58
N LEU A 141 -14.72 11.52 -21.20
CA LEU A 141 -15.73 10.61 -21.75
C LEU A 141 -17.14 11.16 -21.52
N GLU A 142 -17.46 11.55 -20.28
CA GLU A 142 -18.77 12.09 -19.90
C GLU A 142 -19.16 13.31 -20.74
N LEU A 143 -18.28 14.31 -20.79
CA LEU A 143 -18.55 15.55 -21.53
C LEU A 143 -18.72 15.31 -23.03
N THR A 144 -17.91 14.41 -23.60
CA THR A 144 -17.99 14.13 -25.03
C THR A 144 -19.20 13.29 -25.37
N GLU A 145 -19.57 12.33 -24.52
CA GLU A 145 -20.81 11.56 -24.67
C GLU A 145 -22.04 12.48 -24.63
N ILE A 146 -22.11 13.37 -23.64
CA ILE A 146 -23.20 14.37 -23.56
C ILE A 146 -23.28 15.17 -24.86
N ARG A 147 -22.16 15.67 -25.36
CA ARG A 147 -22.12 16.43 -26.60
C ARG A 147 -22.61 15.61 -27.79
N VAL A 148 -22.07 14.41 -27.99
CA VAL A 148 -22.39 13.53 -29.12
C VAL A 148 -23.86 13.09 -29.09
N PHE A 149 -24.40 12.76 -27.90
CA PHE A 149 -25.81 12.39 -27.75
C PHE A 149 -26.76 13.57 -27.95
N THR A 150 -26.32 14.77 -27.58
CA THR A 150 -27.16 15.99 -27.72
C THR A 150 -27.15 16.50 -29.16
N SER A 151 -26.01 16.47 -29.85
CA SER A 151 -25.92 16.97 -31.24
C SER A 151 -26.53 16.02 -32.26
N GLY A 152 -26.39 14.72 -32.03
CA GLY A 152 -26.84 13.69 -32.99
C GLY A 152 -26.09 13.72 -34.34
N ILE A 153 -25.01 14.50 -34.46
CA ILE A 153 -24.28 14.71 -35.70
C ILE A 153 -23.25 13.58 -35.90
N PRO A 154 -23.36 12.75 -36.96
CA PRO A 154 -22.46 11.63 -37.20
C PRO A 154 -20.98 12.05 -37.32
N ALA A 155 -20.70 13.23 -37.83
CA ALA A 155 -19.35 13.75 -37.94
C ALA A 155 -18.69 13.98 -36.58
N GLU A 156 -19.44 14.43 -35.56
CA GLU A 156 -18.92 14.61 -34.20
C GLU A 156 -18.65 13.26 -33.52
N VAL A 157 -19.47 12.24 -33.80
CA VAL A 157 -19.21 10.88 -33.33
C VAL A 157 -17.88 10.34 -33.90
N ALA A 158 -17.68 10.52 -35.20
CA ALA A 158 -16.46 10.07 -35.88
C ALA A 158 -15.22 10.84 -35.39
N GLU A 159 -15.36 12.15 -35.11
CA GLU A 159 -14.28 12.96 -34.54
C GLU A 159 -13.91 12.46 -33.11
N PHE A 160 -14.91 12.17 -32.29
CA PHE A 160 -14.69 11.62 -30.96
C PHE A 160 -13.99 10.26 -31.01
N GLU A 161 -14.46 9.34 -31.83
CA GLU A 161 -13.82 8.03 -31.99
C GLU A 161 -12.37 8.17 -32.46
N ARG A 162 -12.10 9.08 -33.36
CA ARG A 162 -10.74 9.37 -33.81
C ARG A 162 -9.89 9.92 -32.69
N ALA A 163 -10.37 10.88 -31.90
CA ALA A 163 -9.66 11.46 -30.77
C ALA A 163 -9.41 10.45 -29.65
N LEU A 164 -10.31 9.46 -29.50
CA LEU A 164 -10.14 8.38 -28.51
C LEU A 164 -9.07 7.38 -28.92
N HIS A 165 -9.02 7.01 -30.22
CA HIS A 165 -8.23 5.90 -30.73
C HIS A 165 -6.95 6.29 -31.48
N CYS A 166 -6.69 7.58 -31.74
CA CYS A 166 -5.44 7.97 -32.41
C CYS A 166 -4.21 7.60 -31.56
N SER A 167 -3.02 7.64 -32.17
CA SER A 167 -1.75 7.30 -31.50
C SER A 167 -1.56 8.07 -30.19
N ASP A 168 -1.92 9.36 -30.19
CA ASP A 168 -1.86 10.26 -29.02
C ASP A 168 -3.21 10.40 -28.33
N GLY A 169 -4.15 9.50 -28.63
CA GLY A 169 -5.50 9.52 -28.12
C GLY A 169 -5.61 9.22 -26.65
N TYR A 170 -6.72 9.62 -26.07
CA TYR A 170 -6.96 9.51 -24.62
C TYR A 170 -6.86 8.07 -24.11
N LEU A 171 -7.28 7.10 -24.93
CA LEU A 171 -7.23 5.69 -24.59
C LEU A 171 -5.78 5.18 -24.47
N ASN A 172 -4.91 5.57 -25.41
CA ASN A 172 -3.51 5.16 -25.38
C ASN A 172 -2.74 5.84 -24.26
N GLN A 173 -3.05 7.10 -23.96
CA GLN A 173 -2.46 7.82 -22.84
C GLN A 173 -2.80 7.16 -21.50
N ILE A 174 -4.07 6.83 -21.25
CA ILE A 174 -4.46 6.20 -19.98
C ILE A 174 -3.90 4.79 -19.85
N ARG A 175 -3.84 4.01 -20.94
CA ARG A 175 -3.17 2.69 -20.97
C ARG A 175 -1.67 2.79 -20.66
N GLY A 176 -0.99 3.82 -21.17
CA GLY A 176 0.41 4.08 -20.83
C GLY A 176 0.60 4.31 -19.34
N HIS A 177 -0.16 5.22 -18.76
CA HIS A 177 -0.09 5.48 -17.31
C HIS A 177 -0.44 4.29 -16.44
N LEU A 178 -1.39 3.44 -16.87
CA LEU A 178 -1.73 2.21 -16.18
C LEU A 178 -0.56 1.23 -16.16
N ARG A 179 0.10 1.03 -17.30
CA ARG A 179 1.30 0.17 -17.40
C ARG A 179 2.43 0.68 -16.52
N ASP A 180 2.76 1.97 -16.61
CA ASP A 180 3.82 2.57 -15.80
C ASP A 180 3.60 2.33 -14.30
N LEU A 181 2.35 2.44 -13.83
CA LEU A 181 2.01 2.18 -12.42
C LEU A 181 2.09 0.69 -12.08
N GLN A 182 1.63 -0.19 -12.96
CA GLN A 182 1.70 -1.65 -12.78
C GLN A 182 3.15 -2.14 -12.74
N ASP A 183 4.00 -1.65 -13.65
CA ASP A 183 5.42 -1.97 -13.71
C ASP A 183 6.13 -1.50 -12.43
N TYR A 184 5.86 -0.27 -11.98
CA TYR A 184 6.39 0.24 -10.72
C TYR A 184 5.98 -0.63 -9.52
N LEU A 185 4.73 -1.07 -9.45
CA LEU A 185 4.25 -1.94 -8.38
C LEU A 185 4.89 -3.32 -8.45
N ALA A 186 5.02 -3.90 -9.64
CA ALA A 186 5.63 -5.22 -9.84
C ALA A 186 7.10 -5.21 -9.38
N GLU A 187 7.88 -4.23 -9.79
CA GLU A 187 9.29 -4.09 -9.39
C GLU A 187 9.44 -3.93 -7.87
N ASN A 188 8.62 -3.07 -7.26
CA ASN A 188 8.73 -2.79 -5.82
C ASN A 188 8.14 -3.89 -4.93
N CYS A 189 7.16 -4.65 -5.40
CA CYS A 189 6.61 -5.79 -4.67
C CYS A 189 7.54 -7.00 -4.75
N GLN A 190 8.17 -7.27 -5.91
CA GLN A 190 9.10 -8.38 -6.09
C GLN A 190 10.41 -8.16 -5.31
N ALA A 191 10.97 -6.96 -5.33
CA ALA A 191 12.17 -6.63 -4.56
C ALA A 191 11.99 -6.87 -3.06
N LYS A 192 10.83 -6.53 -2.50
CA LYS A 192 10.54 -6.72 -1.06
C LYS A 192 10.23 -8.16 -0.68
N SER A 193 9.71 -8.98 -1.58
CA SER A 193 9.51 -10.42 -1.31
C SER A 193 10.82 -11.19 -1.36
N ALA A 194 11.73 -10.85 -2.27
CA ALA A 194 13.06 -11.45 -2.35
C ALA A 194 13.93 -11.13 -1.12
N ASP A 195 13.84 -9.92 -0.59
CA ASP A 195 14.55 -9.54 0.65
C ASP A 195 14.02 -10.27 1.89
N ARG A 196 12.71 -10.51 1.99
CA ARG A 196 12.12 -11.31 3.07
C ARG A 196 12.58 -12.77 3.02
N GLN A 197 12.58 -13.37 1.84
CA GLN A 197 12.97 -14.75 1.65
C GLN A 197 14.45 -14.97 2.01
N LYS A 198 15.32 -14.03 1.69
CA LYS A 198 16.73 -14.04 2.09
C LYS A 198 16.94 -13.97 3.61
N PHE A 199 16.05 -13.28 4.32
CA PHE A 199 16.15 -13.16 5.79
C PHE A 199 15.66 -14.42 6.49
N ASP A 200 14.63 -15.08 5.97
CA ASP A 200 14.08 -16.33 6.52
C ASP A 200 15.02 -17.53 6.25
N ASP A 201 15.65 -17.58 5.07
CA ASP A 201 16.62 -18.63 4.73
C ASP A 201 17.97 -18.46 5.46
N GLY A 202 18.37 -17.24 5.80
CA GLY A 202 19.61 -16.95 6.53
C GLY A 202 19.54 -17.25 8.03
N GLY A 203 18.36 -17.25 8.63
CA GLY A 203 18.14 -17.49 10.07
C GLY A 203 18.11 -18.96 10.49
N GLY A 204 17.89 -19.88 9.54
CA GLY A 204 17.76 -21.32 9.80
C GLY A 204 19.04 -22.14 9.79
N ALA A 205 20.14 -21.59 9.27
CA ALA A 205 21.39 -22.37 9.05
C ALA A 205 22.28 -22.53 10.31
N GLY A 206 21.98 -21.84 11.41
CA GLY A 206 22.83 -21.84 12.61
C GLY A 206 22.51 -22.89 13.69
N ALA A 207 21.40 -23.63 13.58
CA ALA A 207 20.90 -24.46 14.71
C ALA A 207 20.96 -25.99 14.50
N ARG A 208 21.58 -26.49 13.44
CA ARG A 208 21.74 -27.95 13.24
C ARG A 208 23.20 -28.33 13.07
N SER A 209 23.91 -28.52 14.13
CA SER A 209 24.99 -29.51 14.23
C SER A 209 25.61 -29.55 15.63
N LYS A 210 25.03 -30.32 16.56
CA LYS A 210 25.76 -30.96 17.65
C LYS A 210 24.96 -32.18 18.11
N THR A 211 24.97 -33.23 17.30
CA THR A 211 24.66 -34.59 17.80
C THR A 211 25.97 -35.23 18.21
N VAL A 212 26.14 -35.29 19.50
CA VAL A 212 27.26 -36.01 20.15
C VAL A 212 27.12 -37.50 19.89
N ALA A 213 28.08 -38.07 19.18
CA ALA A 213 28.27 -39.53 19.13
C ALA A 213 28.91 -39.97 20.46
N THR A 214 28.19 -40.74 21.26
CA THR A 214 28.75 -41.48 22.39
C THR A 214 28.78 -42.94 21.99
N THR A 215 29.98 -43.42 21.73
CA THR A 215 30.34 -44.85 21.60
C THR A 215 30.51 -45.47 22.98
N SER A 216 29.94 -46.62 23.13
CA SER A 216 30.44 -47.70 24.02
C SER A 216 30.19 -49.02 23.38
#